data_d6399dcce0fd59ef52fffe4fb7fb5e2f
#
_entry.id   d6399dcce0fd59ef52fffe4fb7fb5e2f
#
_cell.length_a   1.000
_cell.length_b   1.000
_cell.length_c   1.000
_cell.angle_alpha   90.00
_cell.angle_beta   90.00
_cell.angle_gamma   90.00
#
_symmetry.space_group_name_H-M   'P 1'
#
loop_
_entity.id
_entity.type
_entity.pdbx_description
1 polymer ?
#
loop_
_entity_poly.entity_id
_entity_poly.type
_entity_poly.pdbx_seq_one_letter_code
_entity_poly.pdbx_strand_id
1 'polypeptide(L)'
;GPVFDKAGASGIPVQDYQDLILVNMLGARFYDETVGVHLFNTDGNSDPVFDYLAAAVSSAVIEVDGVKQRAGGPVWAIFDADAVTREEWDPRPPFVDIENGYFFSADTLEELARKLTRNVYQKTPMAPAALTGTVTRYNSHVDLGRDPDFNKPTPRYKIQTPPFYAAWATPILHDTYSGLRVNEKFQVMDIFGQVIPGFYCAGESAGGFALHGLGRATVGGYIAGTNAAKERV
;
A
#
# COMPACT_ATOMS: atom_id res chain seq x y z
N GLY A 1 -4.83 0.15 15.36
CA GLY A 1 -5.71 -0.70 14.58
C GLY A 1 -4.94 -1.88 14.00
N PRO A 2 -5.62 -2.94 13.60
CA PRO A 2 -4.96 -4.17 13.16
C PRO A 2 -4.02 -3.97 12.00
N VAL A 3 -4.08 -2.83 11.36
CA VAL A 3 -3.41 -2.58 10.11
C VAL A 3 -2.00 -2.09 10.32
N PHE A 4 -1.71 -1.32 11.36
CA PHE A 4 -0.37 -0.76 11.51
C PHE A 4 0.66 -1.82 11.90
N ASP A 5 0.36 -2.61 12.91
CA ASP A 5 1.20 -3.75 13.29
C ASP A 5 1.28 -4.80 12.18
N LYS A 6 0.29 -4.79 11.30
CA LYS A 6 0.15 -5.70 10.18
C LYS A 6 0.49 -5.09 8.80
N ALA A 7 0.95 -3.85 8.76
CA ALA A 7 1.47 -3.29 7.51
C ALA A 7 2.65 -4.10 6.97
N GLY A 8 3.44 -4.67 7.90
CA GLY A 8 4.45 -5.67 7.60
C GLY A 8 3.94 -7.11 7.62
N ALA A 9 2.64 -7.35 7.70
CA ALA A 9 2.08 -8.69 7.88
C ALA A 9 2.29 -9.61 6.68
N SER A 10 2.49 -9.04 5.49
CA SER A 10 2.98 -9.79 4.34
C SER A 10 4.39 -10.33 4.60
N GLY A 11 5.16 -9.68 5.50
CA GLY A 11 6.51 -10.06 5.88
C GLY A 11 7.53 -9.98 4.75
N ILE A 12 7.16 -9.40 3.64
CA ILE A 12 7.93 -9.42 2.40
C ILE A 12 8.48 -8.02 2.10
N PRO A 13 9.76 -7.77 2.37
CA PRO A 13 10.42 -6.52 1.99
C PRO A 13 10.78 -6.58 0.51
N VAL A 14 9.92 -6.05 -0.36
CA VAL A 14 10.15 -6.06 -1.81
C VAL A 14 11.31 -5.14 -2.15
N GLN A 15 12.34 -5.68 -2.79
CA GLN A 15 13.49 -4.94 -3.30
C GLN A 15 13.38 -4.72 -4.81
N ASP A 16 12.94 -5.72 -5.54
CA ASP A 16 12.70 -5.61 -6.98
C ASP A 16 11.23 -5.92 -7.33
N TYR A 17 10.48 -4.90 -7.70
CA TYR A 17 9.09 -5.05 -8.15
C TYR A 17 8.93 -5.80 -9.48
N GLN A 18 10.03 -6.25 -10.07
CA GLN A 18 9.99 -7.18 -11.20
C GLN A 18 9.60 -8.61 -10.79
N ASP A 19 9.74 -8.94 -9.50
CA ASP A 19 9.46 -10.27 -8.95
C ASP A 19 7.99 -10.55 -8.67
N LEU A 20 7.12 -9.56 -8.86
CA LEU A 20 5.69 -9.70 -8.57
C LEU A 20 4.82 -8.89 -9.52
N ILE A 21 3.52 -9.18 -9.48
CA ILE A 21 2.47 -8.31 -10.03
C ILE A 21 1.46 -7.94 -8.94
N LEU A 22 0.85 -6.77 -9.05
CA LEU A 22 -0.25 -6.36 -8.20
C LEU A 22 -1.59 -6.61 -8.88
N VAL A 23 -2.48 -7.30 -8.17
CA VAL A 23 -3.84 -7.54 -8.64
C VAL A 23 -4.86 -6.99 -7.67
N ASN A 24 -5.98 -6.51 -8.20
CA ASN A 24 -7.12 -6.09 -7.40
C ASN A 24 -7.93 -7.30 -6.90
N MET A 25 -9.01 -7.05 -6.16
CA MET A 25 -9.88 -8.10 -5.61
C MET A 25 -10.51 -9.02 -6.68
N LEU A 26 -10.54 -8.62 -7.94
CA LEU A 26 -11.06 -9.43 -9.05
C LEU A 26 -9.97 -10.27 -9.73
N GLY A 27 -8.71 -10.14 -9.31
CA GLY A 27 -7.58 -10.85 -9.91
C GLY A 27 -7.01 -10.17 -11.16
N ALA A 28 -7.33 -8.91 -11.41
CA ALA A 28 -6.83 -8.15 -12.55
C ALA A 28 -5.70 -7.20 -12.13
N ARG A 29 -4.61 -7.13 -12.91
CA ARG A 29 -3.60 -6.06 -12.79
C ARG A 29 -4.25 -4.71 -13.10
N PHE A 30 -3.75 -3.66 -12.50
CA PHE A 30 -4.32 -2.32 -12.64
C PHE A 30 -3.27 -1.20 -12.65
N TYR A 31 -1.99 -1.53 -12.49
CA TYR A 31 -0.93 -0.55 -12.34
C TYR A 31 0.43 -1.10 -12.77
N ASP A 32 1.40 -0.23 -13.04
CA ASP A 32 2.81 -0.58 -13.16
C ASP A 32 3.44 -0.68 -11.78
N GLU A 33 3.79 -1.86 -11.35
CA GLU A 33 4.31 -2.15 -10.02
C GLU A 33 5.66 -1.45 -9.74
N THR A 34 6.39 -1.05 -10.76
CA THR A 34 7.68 -0.38 -10.63
C THR A 34 7.57 1.12 -10.41
N VAL A 35 6.40 1.71 -10.67
CA VAL A 35 6.14 3.13 -10.39
C VAL A 35 5.82 3.27 -8.92
N GLY A 36 6.86 3.50 -8.16
CA GLY A 36 6.90 4.01 -6.80
C GLY A 36 5.74 3.70 -5.86
N VAL A 37 5.79 2.55 -5.20
CA VAL A 37 5.11 2.35 -3.91
C VAL A 37 5.94 2.97 -2.78
N HIS A 38 6.86 3.86 -3.12
CA HIS A 38 7.75 4.49 -2.15
C HIS A 38 7.02 5.60 -1.40
N LEU A 39 6.82 5.38 -0.10
CA LEU A 39 6.25 6.34 0.86
C LEU A 39 7.02 7.66 0.95
N PHE A 40 8.23 7.73 0.43
CA PHE A 40 9.11 8.89 0.53
C PHE A 40 9.82 9.14 -0.79
N ASN A 41 9.23 9.97 -1.61
CA ASN A 41 9.98 10.54 -2.72
C ASN A 41 10.84 11.67 -2.18
N THR A 42 12.14 11.42 -2.01
CA THR A 42 13.11 12.39 -1.46
C THR A 42 13.50 13.47 -2.46
N ASP A 43 13.04 13.38 -3.70
CA ASP A 43 13.40 14.29 -4.79
C ASP A 43 12.34 15.39 -5.07
N GLY A 44 11.27 15.44 -4.27
CA GLY A 44 10.27 16.52 -4.35
C GLY A 44 9.41 16.51 -5.61
N ASN A 45 9.46 15.44 -6.40
CA ASN A 45 8.64 15.29 -7.59
C ASN A 45 7.28 14.66 -7.26
N SER A 46 6.27 15.00 -8.03
CA SER A 46 4.86 14.62 -7.86
C SER A 46 4.66 13.15 -7.48
N ASP A 47 3.88 12.98 -6.49
CA ASP A 47 3.75 11.86 -5.62
C ASP A 47 3.14 10.62 -6.31
N PRO A 48 3.93 9.61 -6.70
CA PRO A 48 3.40 8.37 -7.27
C PRO A 48 2.47 7.60 -6.31
N VAL A 49 2.52 7.90 -5.01
CA VAL A 49 1.68 7.29 -3.98
C VAL A 49 0.20 7.60 -4.21
N PHE A 50 -0.13 8.83 -4.62
CA PHE A 50 -1.52 9.18 -4.91
C PHE A 50 -2.04 8.49 -6.17
N ASP A 51 -1.22 8.33 -7.19
CA ASP A 51 -1.59 7.62 -8.42
C ASP A 51 -1.86 6.14 -8.13
N TYR A 52 -1.01 5.50 -7.33
CA TYR A 52 -1.23 4.13 -6.88
C TYR A 52 -2.49 3.99 -6.04
N LEU A 53 -2.70 4.87 -5.05
CA LEU A 53 -3.90 4.86 -4.22
C LEU A 53 -5.16 5.05 -5.06
N ALA A 54 -5.18 6.04 -5.96
CA ALA A 54 -6.31 6.29 -6.86
C ALA A 54 -6.59 5.09 -7.76
N ALA A 55 -5.56 4.49 -8.33
CA ALA A 55 -5.68 3.28 -9.13
C ALA A 55 -6.25 2.11 -8.29
N ALA A 56 -5.70 1.86 -7.10
CA ALA A 56 -6.11 0.76 -6.23
C ALA A 56 -7.57 0.86 -5.80
N VAL A 57 -8.03 2.06 -5.38
CA VAL A 57 -9.42 2.24 -4.89
C VAL A 57 -10.46 2.28 -6.00
N SER A 58 -10.06 2.43 -7.25
CA SER A 58 -10.95 2.51 -8.41
C SER A 58 -10.81 1.34 -9.40
N SER A 59 -9.91 0.41 -9.13
CA SER A 59 -9.51 -0.63 -10.08
C SER A 59 -10.55 -1.72 -10.31
N ALA A 60 -11.40 -1.99 -9.33
CA ALA A 60 -12.43 -3.01 -9.44
C ALA A 60 -13.80 -2.38 -9.71
N VAL A 61 -14.60 -3.04 -10.56
CA VAL A 61 -16.02 -2.73 -10.73
C VAL A 61 -16.81 -3.95 -10.27
N ILE A 62 -17.58 -3.79 -9.21
CA ILE A 62 -18.45 -4.83 -8.66
C ILE A 62 -19.91 -4.45 -8.83
N GLU A 63 -20.79 -5.43 -8.76
CA GLU A 63 -22.23 -5.21 -8.78
C GLU A 63 -22.78 -5.46 -7.37
N VAL A 64 -23.49 -4.48 -6.83
CA VAL A 64 -24.17 -4.56 -5.55
C VAL A 64 -25.62 -4.13 -5.77
N ASP A 65 -26.56 -5.01 -5.45
CA ASP A 65 -27.99 -4.79 -5.63
C ASP A 65 -28.38 -4.36 -7.06
N GLY A 66 -27.73 -4.96 -8.07
CA GLY A 66 -27.93 -4.66 -9.47
C GLY A 66 -27.29 -3.37 -9.97
N VAL A 67 -26.54 -2.67 -9.13
CA VAL A 67 -25.86 -1.42 -9.48
C VAL A 67 -24.34 -1.67 -9.60
N LYS A 68 -23.78 -1.33 -10.75
CA LYS A 68 -22.32 -1.34 -10.94
C LYS A 68 -21.69 -0.14 -10.24
N GLN A 69 -20.73 -0.41 -9.38
CA GLN A 69 -19.98 0.63 -8.67
C GLN A 69 -18.48 0.32 -8.64
N ARG A 70 -17.68 1.37 -8.64
CA ARG A 70 -16.25 1.22 -8.38
C ARG A 70 -16.05 0.84 -6.92
N ALA A 71 -15.17 -0.11 -6.71
CA ALA A 71 -14.82 -0.57 -5.38
C ALA A 71 -13.31 -0.60 -5.24
N GLY A 72 -12.84 -0.12 -4.10
CA GLY A 72 -11.58 -0.54 -3.55
C GLY A 72 -11.74 -1.98 -3.05
N GLY A 73 -10.71 -2.50 -2.46
CA GLY A 73 -10.75 -3.82 -1.84
C GLY A 73 -9.34 -4.34 -1.72
N PRO A 74 -9.16 -5.58 -1.32
CA PRO A 74 -7.82 -6.11 -1.22
C PRO A 74 -7.05 -5.97 -2.53
N VAL A 75 -5.82 -5.50 -2.39
CA VAL A 75 -4.80 -5.59 -3.43
C VAL A 75 -3.82 -6.66 -2.98
N TRP A 76 -3.48 -7.54 -3.88
CA TRP A 76 -2.60 -8.67 -3.63
C TRP A 76 -1.35 -8.60 -4.50
N ALA A 77 -0.19 -8.74 -3.89
CA ALA A 77 1.06 -9.02 -4.60
C ALA A 77 1.11 -10.52 -4.91
N ILE A 78 1.15 -10.85 -6.19
CA ILE A 78 1.21 -12.25 -6.67
C ILE A 78 2.62 -12.54 -7.16
N PHE A 79 3.20 -13.62 -6.68
CA PHE A 79 4.55 -14.08 -7.03
C PHE A 79 4.65 -15.60 -6.85
N ASP A 80 5.83 -16.14 -7.14
CA ASP A 80 6.08 -17.58 -7.13
C ASP A 80 7.33 -17.97 -6.33
N ALA A 81 7.67 -19.25 -6.33
CA ALA A 81 8.81 -19.76 -5.60
C ALA A 81 10.16 -19.24 -6.12
N ASP A 82 10.24 -18.90 -7.39
CA ASP A 82 11.47 -18.35 -7.97
C ASP A 82 11.72 -16.93 -7.44
N ALA A 83 10.67 -16.12 -7.28
CA ALA A 83 10.74 -14.80 -6.65
C ALA A 83 11.20 -14.91 -5.19
N VAL A 84 10.62 -15.85 -4.42
CA VAL A 84 11.03 -16.12 -3.03
C VAL A 84 12.52 -16.41 -2.94
N THR A 85 13.04 -17.19 -3.90
CA THR A 85 14.46 -17.56 -3.92
C THR A 85 15.36 -16.38 -4.29
N ARG A 86 14.96 -15.57 -5.30
CA ARG A 86 15.76 -14.41 -5.75
C ARG A 86 15.86 -13.32 -4.70
N GLU A 87 14.73 -13.05 -4.03
CA GLU A 87 14.61 -11.99 -3.03
C GLU A 87 14.98 -12.45 -1.60
N GLU A 88 15.31 -13.74 -1.43
CA GLU A 88 15.63 -14.35 -0.14
C GLU A 88 14.51 -14.19 0.92
N TRP A 89 13.24 -14.22 0.49
CA TRP A 89 12.11 -14.10 1.41
C TRP A 89 11.88 -15.38 2.20
N ASP A 90 11.40 -15.25 3.44
CA ASP A 90 10.88 -16.38 4.20
C ASP A 90 9.34 -16.35 4.23
N PRO A 91 8.66 -17.20 3.43
CA PRO A 91 7.21 -17.22 3.35
C PRO A 91 6.54 -17.99 4.51
N ARG A 92 7.21 -18.15 5.62
CA ARG A 92 6.73 -18.91 6.79
C ARG A 92 6.47 -17.98 7.99
N PRO A 93 5.50 -18.34 8.87
CA PRO A 93 5.39 -17.70 10.16
C PRO A 93 6.70 -17.81 10.98
N PRO A 94 7.09 -16.82 11.77
CA PRO A 94 6.35 -15.59 12.08
C PRO A 94 6.54 -14.43 11.09
N PHE A 95 7.31 -14.65 10.03
CA PHE A 95 7.63 -13.58 9.06
C PHE A 95 6.41 -13.15 8.24
N VAL A 96 5.47 -14.07 7.98
CA VAL A 96 4.21 -13.81 7.26
C VAL A 96 3.00 -14.16 8.12
N ASP A 97 1.89 -13.46 7.90
CA ASP A 97 0.66 -13.65 8.68
C ASP A 97 -0.39 -14.45 7.87
N ILE A 98 -0.28 -15.76 7.98
CA ILE A 98 -1.23 -16.69 7.36
C ILE A 98 -2.53 -16.76 8.17
N GLU A 99 -2.44 -16.71 9.49
CA GLU A 99 -3.57 -16.91 10.39
C GLU A 99 -4.65 -15.85 10.21
N ASN A 100 -4.26 -14.58 10.09
CA ASN A 100 -5.19 -13.49 9.87
C ASN A 100 -5.53 -13.25 8.39
N GLY A 101 -5.03 -14.10 7.48
CA GLY A 101 -5.36 -14.04 6.07
C GLY A 101 -4.72 -12.89 5.31
N TYR A 102 -3.51 -12.49 5.68
CA TYR A 102 -2.71 -11.49 4.95
C TYR A 102 -1.65 -12.11 4.04
N PHE A 103 -1.49 -13.43 4.13
CA PHE A 103 -0.58 -14.18 3.27
C PHE A 103 -1.19 -15.54 2.92
N PHE A 104 -1.07 -15.94 1.65
CA PHE A 104 -1.59 -17.21 1.16
C PHE A 104 -0.56 -17.87 0.25
N SER A 105 -0.59 -19.20 0.21
CA SER A 105 0.18 -20.02 -0.73
C SER A 105 -0.67 -21.14 -1.29
N ALA A 106 -0.39 -21.56 -2.52
CA ALA A 106 -1.03 -22.69 -3.18
C ALA A 106 -0.17 -23.25 -4.30
N ASP A 107 -0.40 -24.53 -4.66
CA ASP A 107 0.33 -25.17 -5.76
C ASP A 107 -0.21 -24.77 -7.14
N THR A 108 -1.40 -24.18 -7.19
CA THR A 108 -1.99 -23.64 -8.42
C THR A 108 -2.57 -22.26 -8.21
N LEU A 109 -2.62 -21.46 -9.29
CA LEU A 109 -3.24 -20.12 -9.26
C LEU A 109 -4.75 -20.19 -9.01
N GLU A 110 -5.41 -21.26 -9.47
CA GLU A 110 -6.82 -21.50 -9.23
C GLU A 110 -7.10 -21.73 -7.74
N GLU A 111 -6.27 -22.53 -7.09
CA GLU A 111 -6.38 -22.75 -5.64
C GLU A 111 -6.08 -21.48 -4.87
N LEU A 112 -5.05 -20.72 -5.29
CA LEU A 112 -4.70 -19.45 -4.67
C LEU A 112 -5.88 -18.48 -4.72
N ALA A 113 -6.51 -18.30 -5.88
CA ALA A 113 -7.70 -17.45 -6.03
C ALA A 113 -8.85 -17.85 -5.09
N ARG A 114 -9.09 -19.16 -4.93
CA ARG A 114 -10.12 -19.67 -4.00
C ARG A 114 -9.75 -19.39 -2.54
N LYS A 115 -8.47 -19.48 -2.18
CA LYS A 115 -8.00 -19.16 -0.83
C LYS A 115 -8.16 -17.67 -0.52
N LEU A 116 -7.83 -16.79 -1.45
CA LEU A 116 -7.99 -15.33 -1.32
C LEU A 116 -9.43 -14.91 -1.02
N THR A 117 -10.40 -15.61 -1.56
CA THR A 117 -11.84 -15.38 -1.31
C THR A 117 -12.20 -15.50 0.19
N ARG A 118 -11.40 -16.16 1.00
CA ARG A 118 -11.63 -16.30 2.45
C ARG A 118 -11.22 -15.10 3.27
N ASN A 119 -10.48 -14.15 2.68
CA ASN A 119 -10.10 -12.92 3.39
C ASN A 119 -11.35 -12.09 3.71
N VAL A 120 -11.43 -11.57 4.94
CA VAL A 120 -12.62 -10.85 5.44
C VAL A 120 -12.90 -9.54 4.70
N TYR A 121 -11.92 -8.99 4.02
CA TYR A 121 -12.05 -7.77 3.22
C TYR A 121 -12.36 -8.07 1.73
N GLN A 122 -12.29 -9.33 1.32
CA GLN A 122 -12.62 -9.76 -0.04
C GLN A 122 -14.14 -9.79 -0.23
N LYS A 123 -14.69 -8.71 -0.75
CA LYS A 123 -16.15 -8.51 -0.84
C LYS A 123 -16.83 -9.32 -1.95
N THR A 124 -16.05 -9.81 -2.90
CA THR A 124 -16.55 -10.66 -3.98
C THR A 124 -15.53 -11.77 -4.26
N PRO A 125 -15.99 -12.98 -4.62
CA PRO A 125 -15.08 -14.07 -4.97
C PRO A 125 -14.14 -13.68 -6.12
N MET A 126 -12.85 -13.98 -5.95
CA MET A 126 -11.91 -13.90 -7.07
C MET A 126 -12.12 -15.12 -7.97
N ALA A 127 -12.51 -14.87 -9.22
CA ALA A 127 -12.67 -15.95 -10.19
C ALA A 127 -11.30 -16.58 -10.51
N PRO A 128 -11.13 -17.91 -10.34
CA PRO A 128 -9.86 -18.57 -10.63
C PRO A 128 -9.32 -18.27 -12.02
N ALA A 129 -10.19 -18.29 -13.03
CA ALA A 129 -9.83 -18.00 -14.41
C ALA A 129 -9.33 -16.55 -14.60
N ALA A 130 -9.79 -15.59 -13.79
CA ALA A 130 -9.32 -14.21 -13.87
C ALA A 130 -7.86 -14.10 -13.42
N LEU A 131 -7.50 -14.68 -12.27
CA LEU A 131 -6.13 -14.67 -11.78
C LEU A 131 -5.18 -15.43 -12.74
N THR A 132 -5.57 -16.62 -13.17
CA THR A 132 -4.79 -17.41 -14.12
C THR A 132 -4.59 -16.68 -15.45
N GLY A 133 -5.65 -16.07 -15.97
CA GLY A 133 -5.58 -15.27 -17.21
C GLY A 133 -4.66 -14.05 -17.05
N THR A 134 -4.71 -13.37 -15.92
CA THR A 134 -3.83 -12.23 -15.61
C THR A 134 -2.36 -12.65 -15.59
N VAL A 135 -2.03 -13.73 -14.88
CA VAL A 135 -0.65 -14.24 -14.80
C VAL A 135 -0.17 -14.71 -16.18
N THR A 136 -1.00 -15.45 -16.91
CA THR A 136 -0.66 -15.90 -18.27
C THR A 136 -0.37 -14.71 -19.20
N ARG A 137 -1.21 -13.68 -19.14
CA ARG A 137 -1.01 -12.45 -19.92
C ARG A 137 0.28 -11.73 -19.52
N TYR A 138 0.54 -11.57 -18.23
CA TYR A 138 1.80 -10.99 -17.74
C TYR A 138 3.02 -11.78 -18.21
N ASN A 139 2.98 -13.10 -18.10
CA ASN A 139 4.06 -13.97 -18.56
C ASN A 139 4.34 -13.79 -20.07
N SER A 140 3.29 -13.56 -20.88
CA SER A 140 3.47 -13.25 -22.30
C SER A 140 4.14 -11.89 -22.54
N HIS A 141 3.94 -10.91 -21.63
CA HIS A 141 4.65 -9.62 -21.69
C HIS A 141 6.14 -9.77 -21.36
N VAL A 142 6.49 -10.69 -20.44
CA VAL A 142 7.88 -11.04 -20.16
C VAL A 142 8.54 -11.62 -21.42
N ASP A 143 7.86 -12.56 -22.12
CA ASP A 143 8.37 -13.11 -23.39
C ASP A 143 8.52 -12.04 -24.48
N LEU A 144 7.61 -11.07 -24.49
CA LEU A 144 7.62 -9.96 -25.44
C LEU A 144 8.70 -8.90 -25.11
N GLY A 145 9.25 -8.91 -23.88
CA GLY A 145 10.20 -7.92 -23.38
C GLY A 145 9.61 -6.52 -23.19
N ARG A 146 8.27 -6.39 -23.17
CA ARG A 146 7.54 -5.14 -22.93
C ARG A 146 6.15 -5.42 -22.34
N ASP A 147 5.64 -4.47 -21.57
CA ASP A 147 4.28 -4.53 -20.99
C ASP A 147 3.36 -3.54 -21.72
N PRO A 148 2.51 -4.01 -22.64
CA PRO A 148 1.56 -3.15 -23.36
C PRO A 148 0.40 -2.66 -22.49
N ASP A 149 0.17 -3.28 -21.33
CA ASP A 149 -0.99 -2.96 -20.49
C ASP A 149 -0.72 -1.75 -19.59
N PHE A 150 0.44 -1.72 -18.94
CA PHE A 150 0.75 -0.71 -17.93
C PHE A 150 2.13 -0.07 -18.10
N ASN A 151 2.86 -0.42 -19.16
CA ASN A 151 4.20 0.09 -19.47
C ASN A 151 5.27 -0.23 -18.42
N LYS A 152 5.10 -1.33 -17.65
CA LYS A 152 6.14 -1.82 -16.75
C LYS A 152 7.47 -1.95 -17.52
N PRO A 153 8.54 -1.26 -17.10
CA PRO A 153 9.79 -1.25 -17.83
C PRO A 153 10.41 -2.64 -17.88
N THR A 154 10.62 -3.16 -19.08
CA THR A 154 11.29 -4.43 -19.35
C THR A 154 10.94 -5.51 -18.34
N PRO A 155 9.71 -6.06 -18.38
CA PRO A 155 9.29 -7.11 -17.44
C PRO A 155 10.24 -8.30 -17.55
N ARG A 156 10.78 -8.78 -16.41
CA ARG A 156 11.92 -9.71 -16.41
C ARG A 156 11.54 -11.12 -16.05
N TYR A 157 10.69 -11.28 -15.02
CA TYR A 157 10.47 -12.57 -14.40
C TYR A 157 9.04 -13.02 -14.56
N LYS A 158 8.89 -14.27 -15.04
CA LYS A 158 7.59 -14.93 -15.11
C LYS A 158 7.16 -15.44 -13.75
N ILE A 159 5.87 -15.55 -13.56
CA ILE A 159 5.25 -16.22 -12.42
C ILE A 159 4.77 -17.59 -12.92
N GLN A 160 5.55 -18.65 -12.66
CA GLN A 160 5.31 -19.97 -13.25
C GLN A 160 5.72 -21.15 -12.38
N THR A 161 6.49 -20.93 -11.30
CA THR A 161 7.05 -22.01 -10.48
C THR A 161 6.30 -22.11 -9.16
N PRO A 162 5.51 -23.19 -8.94
CA PRO A 162 4.82 -23.38 -7.67
C PRO A 162 5.80 -23.62 -6.50
N PRO A 163 5.38 -23.32 -5.25
CA PRO A 163 4.08 -22.75 -4.90
C PRO A 163 3.95 -21.28 -5.31
N PHE A 164 2.70 -20.88 -5.62
CA PHE A 164 2.33 -19.51 -5.87
C PHE A 164 1.90 -18.85 -4.57
N TYR A 165 2.16 -17.56 -4.45
CA TYR A 165 1.91 -16.78 -3.25
C TYR A 165 1.08 -15.55 -3.54
N ALA A 166 0.32 -15.14 -2.52
CA ALA A 166 -0.35 -13.85 -2.49
C ALA A 166 -0.09 -13.17 -1.15
N ALA A 167 0.50 -11.99 -1.19
CA ALA A 167 0.76 -11.17 -0.03
C ALA A 167 -0.11 -9.91 -0.04
N TRP A 168 -0.57 -9.47 1.12
CA TRP A 168 -1.36 -8.27 1.28
C TRP A 168 -0.56 -7.03 0.85
N ALA A 169 -1.06 -6.34 -0.17
CA ALA A 169 -0.48 -5.12 -0.73
C ALA A 169 -1.48 -3.96 -0.78
N THR A 170 -2.57 -4.08 -0.02
CA THR A 170 -3.62 -3.05 0.02
C THR A 170 -3.07 -1.76 0.62
N PRO A 171 -3.26 -0.59 -0.02
CA PRO A 171 -2.86 0.68 0.54
C PRO A 171 -3.47 0.93 1.90
N ILE A 172 -2.68 1.48 2.80
CA ILE A 172 -3.13 1.91 4.12
C ILE A 172 -2.82 3.40 4.31
N LEU A 173 -3.69 4.08 5.03
CA LEU A 173 -3.41 5.43 5.50
C LEU A 173 -2.52 5.33 6.74
N HIS A 174 -1.34 5.87 6.66
CA HIS A 174 -0.34 5.80 7.72
C HIS A 174 -0.13 7.15 8.39
N ASP A 175 0.18 8.17 7.61
CA ASP A 175 0.50 9.51 8.11
C ASP A 175 -0.37 10.60 7.47
N THR A 176 -0.57 11.67 8.21
CA THR A 176 -1.21 12.88 7.72
C THR A 176 -0.18 14.02 7.65
N TYR A 177 0.12 14.49 6.44
CA TYR A 177 1.00 15.66 6.24
C TYR A 177 0.25 16.99 6.31
N SER A 178 -1.07 16.95 6.18
CA SER A 178 -1.96 18.08 6.36
C SER A 178 -2.37 18.22 7.82
N GLY A 179 -2.72 19.43 8.24
CA GLY A 179 -3.13 19.69 9.60
C GLY A 179 -3.26 21.19 9.86
N LEU A 180 -3.38 21.57 11.11
CA LEU A 180 -3.43 22.97 11.51
C LEU A 180 -2.10 23.65 11.15
N ARG A 181 -2.20 24.84 10.56
CA ARG A 181 -1.02 25.68 10.30
C ARG A 181 -0.45 26.17 11.62
N VAL A 182 0.83 25.95 11.84
CA VAL A 182 1.53 26.38 13.06
C VAL A 182 2.77 27.21 12.72
N ASN A 183 3.21 28.04 13.65
CA ASN A 183 4.49 28.74 13.57
C ASN A 183 5.63 27.91 14.19
N GLU A 184 6.84 28.46 14.28
CA GLU A 184 8.03 27.84 14.86
C GLU A 184 7.91 27.51 16.37
N LYS A 185 6.91 28.06 17.05
CA LYS A 185 6.57 27.79 18.45
C LYS A 185 5.46 26.76 18.60
N PHE A 186 4.96 26.22 17.49
CA PHE A 186 3.81 25.33 17.42
C PHE A 186 2.50 25.96 17.91
N GLN A 187 2.39 27.30 17.84
CA GLN A 187 1.13 28.03 18.02
C GLN A 187 0.31 27.93 16.74
N VAL A 188 -0.97 27.66 16.86
CA VAL A 188 -1.89 27.57 15.72
C VAL A 188 -2.13 28.96 15.15
N MET A 189 -2.11 29.05 13.83
CA MET A 189 -2.35 30.29 13.09
C MET A 189 -3.71 30.24 12.41
N ASP A 190 -4.39 31.36 12.38
CA ASP A 190 -5.65 31.52 11.63
C ASP A 190 -5.39 31.64 10.11
N ILE A 191 -6.49 31.78 9.35
CA ILE A 191 -6.43 31.94 7.87
C ILE A 191 -5.72 33.23 7.42
N PHE A 192 -5.61 34.21 8.30
CA PHE A 192 -4.92 35.49 8.03
C PHE A 192 -3.44 35.46 8.44
N GLY A 193 -2.97 34.35 9.00
CA GLY A 193 -1.60 34.17 9.46
C GLY A 193 -1.34 34.74 10.84
N GLN A 194 -2.38 35.01 11.64
CA GLN A 194 -2.25 35.50 13.00
C GLN A 194 -2.30 34.32 13.99
N VAL A 195 -1.52 34.42 15.08
CA VAL A 195 -1.51 33.41 16.13
C VAL A 195 -2.85 33.44 16.88
N ILE A 196 -3.44 32.26 17.08
CA ILE A 196 -4.58 32.10 17.97
C ILE A 196 -4.04 31.90 19.40
N PRO A 197 -4.23 32.90 20.32
CA PRO A 197 -3.64 32.82 21.65
C PRO A 197 -4.09 31.60 22.43
N GLY A 198 -3.16 30.97 23.15
CA GLY A 198 -3.44 29.78 23.96
C GLY A 198 -3.67 28.50 23.15
N PHE A 199 -3.63 28.53 21.82
CA PHE A 199 -3.87 27.36 21.00
C PHE A 199 -2.58 26.83 20.38
N TYR A 200 -2.19 25.64 20.80
CA TYR A 200 -1.02 24.92 20.35
C TYR A 200 -1.40 23.59 19.72
N CYS A 201 -0.61 23.16 18.74
CA CYS A 201 -0.83 21.89 18.05
C CYS A 201 0.51 21.26 17.66
N ALA A 202 0.65 19.95 17.87
CA ALA A 202 1.83 19.19 17.53
C ALA A 202 1.48 17.76 17.03
N GLY A 203 2.50 17.02 16.61
CA GLY A 203 2.30 15.69 16.05
C GLY A 203 1.58 15.74 14.70
N GLU A 204 0.80 14.73 14.39
CA GLU A 204 0.10 14.65 13.11
C GLU A 204 -0.98 15.71 12.90
N SER A 205 -1.50 16.31 13.96
CA SER A 205 -2.47 17.38 13.86
C SER A 205 -1.86 18.71 13.38
N ALA A 206 -0.53 18.88 13.46
CA ALA A 206 0.18 20.03 12.93
C ALA A 206 0.60 19.78 11.49
N GLY A 207 0.17 20.60 10.54
CA GLY A 207 0.49 20.47 9.11
C GLY A 207 1.81 21.08 8.71
N GLY A 208 2.24 20.79 7.48
CA GLY A 208 3.40 21.42 6.85
C GLY A 208 4.77 20.83 7.17
N PHE A 209 4.81 19.61 7.70
CA PHE A 209 6.04 18.91 8.03
C PHE A 209 6.22 17.63 7.19
N ALA A 210 7.42 17.44 6.66
CA ALA A 210 7.81 16.20 5.98
C ALA A 210 8.20 15.10 6.97
N LEU A 211 8.58 15.46 8.20
CA LEU A 211 8.92 14.48 9.25
C LEU A 211 7.64 13.82 9.78
N HIS A 212 7.66 12.50 9.98
CA HIS A 212 6.52 11.72 10.47
C HIS A 212 6.83 10.95 11.76
N GLY A 213 5.80 10.31 12.33
CA GLY A 213 5.91 9.38 13.45
C GLY A 213 6.40 10.04 14.75
N LEU A 214 7.14 9.24 15.52
CA LEU A 214 7.60 9.64 16.87
C LEU A 214 8.46 10.90 16.87
N GLY A 215 9.31 11.10 15.89
CA GLY A 215 10.17 12.27 15.79
C GLY A 215 9.34 13.56 15.73
N ARG A 216 8.31 13.59 14.85
CA ARG A 216 7.39 14.71 14.72
C ARG A 216 6.58 14.95 16.00
N ALA A 217 6.08 13.87 16.61
CA ALA A 217 5.27 13.95 17.82
C ALA A 217 6.09 14.43 19.03
N THR A 218 7.29 13.87 19.24
CA THR A 218 8.14 14.22 20.39
C THR A 218 8.73 15.62 20.30
N VAL A 219 9.32 15.95 19.17
CA VAL A 219 9.94 17.27 18.97
C VAL A 219 8.88 18.38 18.97
N GLY A 220 7.81 18.19 18.20
CA GLY A 220 6.71 19.15 18.15
C GLY A 220 6.01 19.31 19.49
N GLY A 221 5.74 18.17 20.18
CA GLY A 221 5.14 18.17 21.51
C GLY A 221 6.00 18.89 22.56
N TYR A 222 7.32 18.66 22.54
CA TYR A 222 8.25 19.37 23.44
C TYR A 222 8.25 20.89 23.19
N ILE A 223 8.31 21.32 21.93
CA ILE A 223 8.31 22.73 21.58
C ILE A 223 6.98 23.38 21.95
N ALA A 224 5.85 22.75 21.58
CA ALA A 224 4.51 23.25 21.88
C ALA A 224 4.29 23.36 23.39
N GLY A 225 4.59 22.31 24.15
CA GLY A 225 4.42 22.29 25.61
C GLY A 225 5.31 23.29 26.33
N THR A 226 6.57 23.45 25.88
CA THR A 226 7.51 24.42 26.47
C THR A 226 7.03 25.87 26.24
N ASN A 227 6.47 26.17 25.06
CA ASN A 227 5.97 27.51 24.77
C ASN A 227 4.63 27.77 25.45
N ALA A 228 3.72 26.80 25.47
CA ALA A 228 2.45 26.91 26.18
C ALA A 228 2.65 27.18 27.68
N ALA A 229 3.61 26.50 28.30
CA ALA A 229 3.91 26.71 29.73
C ALA A 229 4.47 28.13 30.06
N LYS A 230 5.03 28.83 29.06
CA LYS A 230 5.56 30.19 29.21
C LYS A 230 4.57 31.28 28.82
N GLU A 231 3.51 30.92 28.11
CA GLU A 231 2.50 31.86 27.71
C GLU A 231 1.65 32.27 28.92
N ARG A 232 1.61 33.56 29.19
CA ARG A 232 0.69 34.11 30.20
C ARG A 232 -0.57 34.52 29.46
N VAL A 233 -1.64 33.78 29.72
CA VAL A 233 -2.98 34.10 29.23
C VAL A 233 -3.55 35.29 29.98
#